data_12844cd03da99612a75e83054f7fccea
#
_entry.id   12844cd03da99612a75e83054f7fccea
#
_cell.length_a   1.000
_cell.length_b   1.000
_cell.length_c   1.000
_cell.angle_alpha   90.00
_cell.angle_beta   90.00
_cell.angle_gamma   90.00
#
_symmetry.space_group_name_H-M   'P 1'
#
loop_
_entity.id
_entity.type
_entity.pdbx_description
1 polymer ?
#
loop_
_entity_poly.entity_id
_entity_poly.type
_entity_poly.pdbx_seq_one_letter_code
_entity_poly.pdbx_strand_id
1 'polypeptide(L)'
;MSNGDSIVNIAGYRFVNLEDRDELRQPFRDITVKLGLKGTILLSPNGINFVLAGTQKAIDSYISYLDKDERFEDIPIHISYTDYQPFRRMLVRLKKEIISLGMDEIRPIENNSQFIEPMEFKEWLDEGREVMILDTRNDYELRVGTFENAIDLDIKSFRQFPEAIKNLEQDKSTPLVMFCTGGIRCEKASVVMENQGWENVYQIKGGILGYFKETGGAHWDGDCFVFDQRVSVGKDLNESGHEMCFACREPLTEKEMQSEQFVIEEYCPYCYEKNGPELIAAGN
;
A
#
# COMPACT_ATOMS: atom_id res chain seq x y z
N MET A 1 2.16 -32.73 -12.02
CA MET A 1 1.87 -31.43 -11.38
C MET A 1 1.43 -30.52 -12.50
N SER A 2 0.13 -30.21 -12.54
CA SER A 2 -0.49 -29.42 -13.63
C SER A 2 0.11 -28.02 -13.60
N ASN A 3 0.62 -27.55 -14.74
CA ASN A 3 0.87 -26.13 -15.02
C ASN A 3 -0.47 -25.37 -14.97
N GLY A 4 -0.97 -25.11 -13.78
CA GLY A 4 -1.98 -24.09 -13.58
C GLY A 4 -1.31 -22.75 -13.89
N ASP A 5 -1.83 -22.00 -14.86
CA ASP A 5 -1.32 -20.68 -15.20
C ASP A 5 -1.38 -19.80 -13.95
N SER A 6 -0.22 -19.45 -13.38
CA SER A 6 -0.14 -18.55 -12.23
C SER A 6 -0.77 -17.21 -12.59
N ILE A 7 -1.57 -16.67 -11.67
CA ILE A 7 -2.14 -15.33 -11.80
C ILE A 7 -1.07 -14.30 -11.44
N VAL A 8 -0.86 -13.36 -12.34
CA VAL A 8 0.05 -12.23 -12.13
C VAL A 8 -0.70 -11.10 -11.45
N ASN A 9 -0.19 -10.66 -10.31
CA ASN A 9 -0.72 -9.51 -9.56
C ASN A 9 0.21 -8.33 -9.80
N ILE A 10 -0.35 -7.18 -10.16
CA ILE A 10 0.40 -5.95 -10.35
C ILE A 10 -0.17 -4.82 -9.50
N ALA A 11 0.72 -3.97 -8.98
CA ALA A 11 0.38 -2.72 -8.34
C ALA A 11 1.28 -1.61 -8.89
N GLY A 12 0.70 -0.46 -9.21
CA GLY A 12 1.44 0.67 -9.73
C GLY A 12 0.66 1.97 -9.56
N TYR A 13 1.37 3.08 -9.54
CA TYR A 13 0.77 4.40 -9.49
C TYR A 13 1.64 5.43 -10.20
N ARG A 14 1.03 6.55 -10.58
CA ARG A 14 1.74 7.75 -11.03
C ARG A 14 0.96 8.99 -10.65
N PHE A 15 1.65 9.95 -10.08
CA PHE A 15 1.15 11.32 -9.97
C PHE A 15 1.38 12.02 -11.30
N VAL A 16 0.30 12.45 -11.93
CA VAL A 16 0.28 13.15 -13.22
C VAL A 16 -1.04 13.91 -13.34
N ASN A 17 -1.06 15.04 -14.03
CA ASN A 17 -2.30 15.79 -14.24
C ASN A 17 -3.25 15.04 -15.19
N LEU A 18 -4.46 14.71 -14.71
CA LEU A 18 -5.52 14.02 -15.45
C LEU A 18 -6.83 14.83 -15.38
N GLU A 19 -6.87 15.96 -16.07
CA GLU A 19 -8.09 16.78 -16.17
C GLU A 19 -9.21 16.03 -16.91
N ASP A 20 -8.84 15.17 -17.87
CA ASP A 20 -9.70 14.31 -18.67
C ASP A 20 -10.05 12.96 -18.03
N ARG A 21 -9.82 12.78 -16.73
CA ARG A 21 -10.03 11.49 -16.02
C ARG A 21 -11.42 10.90 -16.21
N ASP A 22 -12.44 11.74 -16.37
CA ASP A 22 -13.83 11.31 -16.58
C ASP A 22 -13.98 10.60 -17.93
N GLU A 23 -13.27 11.06 -18.96
CA GLU A 23 -13.22 10.46 -20.29
C GLU A 23 -12.39 9.17 -20.29
N LEU A 24 -11.33 9.10 -19.50
CA LEU A 24 -10.47 7.91 -19.36
C LEU A 24 -11.17 6.73 -18.69
N ARG A 25 -12.17 6.96 -17.85
CA ARG A 25 -12.83 5.93 -17.05
C ARG A 25 -13.38 4.79 -17.91
N GLN A 26 -14.11 5.11 -18.97
CA GLN A 26 -14.76 4.08 -19.80
C GLN A 26 -13.72 3.28 -20.62
N PRO A 27 -12.75 3.89 -21.31
CA PRO A 27 -11.67 3.18 -21.98
C PRO A 27 -10.89 2.22 -21.07
N PHE A 28 -10.53 2.65 -19.84
CA PHE A 28 -9.88 1.77 -18.87
C PHE A 28 -10.76 0.59 -18.46
N ARG A 29 -12.07 0.81 -18.30
CA ARG A 29 -13.01 -0.26 -17.99
C ARG A 29 -13.11 -1.26 -19.13
N ASP A 30 -13.24 -0.76 -20.37
CA ASP A 30 -13.44 -1.60 -21.54
C ASP A 30 -12.22 -2.48 -21.80
N ILE A 31 -11.01 -1.93 -21.75
CA ILE A 31 -9.78 -2.71 -21.94
C ILE A 31 -9.59 -3.75 -20.84
N THR A 32 -9.79 -3.39 -19.57
CA THR A 32 -9.60 -4.33 -18.47
C THR A 32 -10.62 -5.47 -18.48
N VAL A 33 -11.87 -5.19 -18.82
CA VAL A 33 -12.92 -6.22 -19.00
C VAL A 33 -12.60 -7.11 -20.20
N LYS A 34 -12.20 -6.55 -21.33
CA LYS A 34 -11.79 -7.30 -22.53
C LYS A 34 -10.63 -8.25 -22.25
N LEU A 35 -9.69 -7.84 -21.43
CA LEU A 35 -8.52 -8.63 -21.02
C LEU A 35 -8.83 -9.62 -19.90
N GLY A 36 -10.03 -9.61 -19.32
CA GLY A 36 -10.41 -10.47 -18.19
C GLY A 36 -9.69 -10.13 -16.87
N LEU A 37 -9.15 -8.90 -16.74
CA LEU A 37 -8.49 -8.43 -15.53
C LEU A 37 -9.51 -8.18 -14.42
N LYS A 38 -9.07 -8.39 -13.19
CA LYS A 38 -9.81 -7.98 -11.98
C LYS A 38 -8.92 -7.12 -11.09
N GLY A 39 -9.56 -6.32 -10.23
CA GLY A 39 -8.86 -5.39 -9.35
C GLY A 39 -9.50 -4.02 -9.32
N THR A 40 -8.71 -3.01 -9.02
CA THR A 40 -9.18 -1.64 -8.92
C THR A 40 -8.23 -0.67 -9.60
N ILE A 41 -8.77 0.25 -10.40
CA ILE A 41 -8.10 1.44 -10.90
C ILE A 41 -8.76 2.65 -10.27
N LEU A 42 -7.97 3.52 -9.67
CA LEU A 42 -8.38 4.83 -9.18
C LEU A 42 -7.83 5.91 -10.12
N LEU A 43 -8.72 6.74 -10.63
CA LEU A 43 -8.39 7.91 -11.44
C LEU A 43 -8.79 9.18 -10.66
N SER A 44 -7.91 10.15 -10.60
CA SER A 44 -8.16 11.43 -9.96
C SER A 44 -7.50 12.56 -10.76
N PRO A 45 -7.79 13.85 -10.49
CA PRO A 45 -7.11 14.95 -11.18
C PRO A 45 -5.59 14.91 -11.03
N ASN A 46 -5.07 14.23 -9.98
CA ASN A 46 -3.66 14.19 -9.66
C ASN A 46 -2.99 12.85 -9.98
N GLY A 47 -3.64 11.94 -10.75
CA GLY A 47 -2.98 10.73 -11.22
C GLY A 47 -3.82 9.47 -11.28
N ILE A 48 -3.10 8.35 -11.42
CA ILE A 48 -3.61 6.99 -11.48
C ILE A 48 -2.99 6.13 -10.37
N ASN A 49 -3.78 5.23 -9.79
CA ASN A 49 -3.32 4.18 -8.89
C ASN A 49 -4.10 2.90 -9.20
N PHE A 50 -3.40 1.79 -9.38
CA PHE A 50 -4.04 0.52 -9.71
C PHE A 50 -3.44 -0.67 -8.99
N VAL A 51 -4.31 -1.62 -8.68
CA VAL A 51 -3.98 -2.99 -8.28
C VAL A 51 -4.82 -3.93 -9.14
N LEU A 52 -4.18 -4.80 -9.91
CA LEU A 52 -4.85 -5.66 -10.90
C LEU A 52 -4.26 -7.08 -10.88
N ALA A 53 -5.07 -8.05 -11.25
CA ALA A 53 -4.64 -9.42 -11.40
C ALA A 53 -5.25 -10.07 -12.65
N GLY A 54 -4.45 -10.94 -13.29
CA GLY A 54 -4.86 -11.69 -14.46
C GLY A 54 -3.76 -12.59 -14.99
N THR A 55 -3.97 -13.17 -16.17
CA THR A 55 -2.92 -13.95 -16.83
C THR A 55 -1.76 -13.06 -17.26
N GLN A 56 -0.54 -13.62 -17.40
CA GLN A 56 0.64 -12.87 -17.87
C GLN A 56 0.33 -12.11 -19.17
N LYS A 57 -0.29 -12.79 -20.13
CA LYS A 57 -0.65 -12.16 -21.43
C LYS A 57 -1.60 -10.97 -21.28
N ALA A 58 -2.56 -11.05 -20.36
CA ALA A 58 -3.49 -9.97 -20.10
C ALA A 58 -2.79 -8.77 -19.45
N ILE A 59 -1.88 -9.03 -18.52
CA ILE A 59 -1.07 -7.99 -17.86
C ILE A 59 -0.14 -7.32 -18.88
N ASP A 60 0.58 -8.07 -19.70
CA ASP A 60 1.47 -7.51 -20.74
C ASP A 60 0.69 -6.62 -21.72
N SER A 61 -0.53 -7.07 -22.10
CA SER A 61 -1.41 -6.27 -22.95
C SER A 61 -1.91 -4.99 -22.28
N TYR A 62 -2.14 -5.02 -20.97
CA TYR A 62 -2.54 -3.84 -20.21
C TYR A 62 -1.37 -2.84 -20.08
N ILE A 63 -0.17 -3.31 -19.78
CA ILE A 63 1.03 -2.46 -19.74
C ILE A 63 1.24 -1.80 -21.11
N SER A 64 1.19 -2.57 -22.18
CA SER A 64 1.28 -2.04 -23.55
C SER A 64 0.14 -1.07 -23.93
N TYR A 65 -1.00 -1.14 -23.24
CA TYR A 65 -2.08 -0.16 -23.39
C TYR A 65 -1.74 1.14 -22.63
N LEU A 66 -1.18 1.05 -21.43
CA LEU A 66 -0.71 2.23 -20.66
C LEU A 66 0.36 3.01 -21.46
N ASP A 67 1.34 2.31 -22.03
CA ASP A 67 2.47 2.91 -22.75
C ASP A 67 2.08 3.67 -24.03
N LYS A 68 0.81 3.60 -24.46
CA LYS A 68 0.30 4.40 -25.58
C LYS A 68 0.00 5.85 -25.23
N ASP A 69 -0.11 6.15 -23.95
CA ASP A 69 -0.31 7.50 -23.44
C ASP A 69 0.94 7.88 -22.65
N GLU A 70 1.68 8.88 -23.11
CA GLU A 70 2.94 9.35 -22.51
C GLU A 70 2.82 9.66 -21.00
N ARG A 71 1.60 9.97 -20.53
CA ARG A 71 1.32 10.19 -19.12
C ARG A 71 1.47 8.94 -18.28
N PHE A 72 1.34 7.76 -18.89
CA PHE A 72 1.36 6.45 -18.21
C PHE A 72 2.53 5.57 -18.65
N GLU A 73 3.39 6.05 -19.55
CA GLU A 73 4.58 5.34 -20.00
C GLU A 73 5.53 5.06 -18.82
N ASP A 74 6.11 3.87 -18.77
CA ASP A 74 7.10 3.46 -17.76
C ASP A 74 6.64 3.65 -16.29
N ILE A 75 5.37 3.41 -15.98
CA ILE A 75 4.92 3.38 -14.57
C ILE A 75 5.67 2.26 -13.84
N PRO A 76 6.35 2.54 -12.72
CA PRO A 76 6.94 1.48 -11.89
C PRO A 76 5.87 0.51 -11.40
N ILE A 77 6.07 -0.79 -11.67
CA ILE A 77 5.10 -1.83 -11.35
C ILE A 77 5.71 -2.86 -10.40
N HIS A 78 5.05 -3.10 -9.28
CA HIS A 78 5.31 -4.23 -8.42
C HIS A 78 4.58 -5.45 -8.94
N ILE A 79 5.28 -6.58 -9.07
CA ILE A 79 4.75 -7.84 -9.59
C ILE A 79 4.87 -8.91 -8.52
N SER A 80 3.81 -9.68 -8.34
CA SER A 80 3.78 -10.90 -7.52
C SER A 80 2.86 -11.94 -8.15
N TYR A 81 2.83 -13.16 -7.62
CA TYR A 81 2.11 -14.28 -8.24
C TYR A 81 1.22 -14.97 -7.22
N THR A 82 0.08 -15.47 -7.69
CA THR A 82 -0.83 -16.34 -6.93
C THR A 82 -1.30 -17.50 -7.81
N ASP A 83 -1.77 -18.57 -7.21
CA ASP A 83 -2.40 -19.70 -7.90
C ASP A 83 -3.92 -19.50 -8.06
N TYR A 84 -4.47 -18.40 -7.54
CA TYR A 84 -5.88 -18.01 -7.63
C TYR A 84 -6.02 -16.51 -7.94
N GLN A 85 -7.22 -16.09 -8.34
CA GLN A 85 -7.55 -14.70 -8.62
C GLN A 85 -7.92 -13.94 -7.31
N PRO A 86 -7.05 -13.03 -6.80
CA PRO A 86 -7.26 -12.39 -5.48
C PRO A 86 -8.23 -11.21 -5.51
N PHE A 87 -8.95 -11.01 -6.60
CA PHE A 87 -9.98 -9.97 -6.70
C PHE A 87 -11.31 -10.56 -7.19
N ARG A 88 -12.41 -10.14 -6.58
CA ARG A 88 -13.76 -10.60 -6.97
C ARG A 88 -14.25 -9.97 -8.26
N ARG A 89 -13.92 -8.68 -8.52
CA ARG A 89 -14.46 -7.88 -9.64
C ARG A 89 -13.45 -6.85 -10.13
N MET A 90 -13.73 -6.28 -11.32
CA MET A 90 -13.00 -5.14 -11.88
C MET A 90 -13.71 -3.84 -11.54
N LEU A 91 -12.99 -2.86 -11.00
CA LEU A 91 -13.50 -1.55 -10.63
C LEU A 91 -12.61 -0.44 -11.23
N VAL A 92 -13.22 0.52 -11.93
CA VAL A 92 -12.58 1.78 -12.31
C VAL A 92 -13.34 2.91 -11.63
N ARG A 93 -12.69 3.61 -10.71
CA ARG A 93 -13.31 4.61 -9.84
C ARG A 93 -12.68 5.98 -10.02
N LEU A 94 -13.53 6.98 -10.17
CA LEU A 94 -13.14 8.39 -10.06
C LEU A 94 -13.04 8.76 -8.58
N LYS A 95 -11.95 9.40 -8.22
CA LYS A 95 -11.66 9.86 -6.86
C LYS A 95 -11.22 11.32 -6.88
N LYS A 96 -11.23 11.99 -5.72
CA LYS A 96 -10.60 13.30 -5.57
C LYS A 96 -9.08 13.19 -5.55
N GLU A 97 -8.56 12.12 -4.97
CA GLU A 97 -7.15 11.82 -4.80
C GLU A 97 -6.89 10.33 -5.05
N ILE A 98 -5.75 9.98 -5.66
CA ILE A 98 -5.35 8.56 -5.82
C ILE A 98 -4.88 7.93 -4.51
N ILE A 99 -4.49 8.76 -3.55
CA ILE A 99 -4.26 8.42 -2.14
C ILE A 99 -4.75 9.59 -1.29
N SER A 100 -5.64 9.31 -0.34
CA SER A 100 -6.39 10.35 0.36
C SER A 100 -5.59 10.92 1.54
N LEU A 101 -5.03 12.10 1.37
CA LEU A 101 -4.42 12.92 2.43
C LEU A 101 -5.39 14.00 2.93
N GLY A 102 -6.24 14.54 2.05
CA GLY A 102 -7.19 15.59 2.37
C GLY A 102 -6.61 17.01 2.32
N MET A 103 -5.49 17.20 1.64
CA MET A 103 -4.80 18.48 1.45
C MET A 103 -4.59 18.69 -0.05
N ASP A 104 -5.43 19.53 -0.65
CA ASP A 104 -5.45 19.75 -2.11
C ASP A 104 -4.20 20.51 -2.60
N GLU A 105 -3.54 21.25 -1.69
CA GLU A 105 -2.29 21.98 -1.96
C GLU A 105 -1.06 21.10 -2.05
N ILE A 106 -1.13 19.87 -1.57
CA ILE A 106 -0.01 18.91 -1.62
C ILE A 106 0.03 18.23 -2.98
N ARG A 107 1.02 18.62 -3.79
CA ARG A 107 1.21 18.16 -5.17
C ARG A 107 2.57 17.51 -5.36
N PRO A 108 2.69 16.18 -5.27
CA PRO A 108 3.97 15.48 -5.41
C PRO A 108 4.68 15.74 -6.75
N ILE A 109 3.92 15.93 -7.83
CA ILE A 109 4.47 16.19 -9.17
C ILE A 109 5.31 17.49 -9.25
N GLU A 110 5.09 18.41 -8.34
CA GLU A 110 5.80 19.70 -8.27
C GLU A 110 6.99 19.65 -7.30
N ASN A 111 7.22 18.50 -6.64
CA ASN A 111 8.25 18.33 -5.62
C ASN A 111 9.33 17.34 -6.05
N ASN A 112 10.59 17.63 -5.69
CA ASN A 112 11.75 16.78 -5.94
C ASN A 112 12.12 15.99 -4.67
N SER A 113 11.17 15.26 -4.09
CA SER A 113 11.43 14.41 -2.93
C SER A 113 12.56 13.42 -3.20
N GLN A 114 13.45 13.27 -2.22
CA GLN A 114 14.58 12.38 -2.35
C GLN A 114 14.15 10.92 -2.15
N PHE A 115 14.65 10.04 -3.03
CA PHE A 115 14.51 8.60 -2.87
C PHE A 115 15.82 8.04 -2.31
N ILE A 116 15.70 7.02 -1.46
CA ILE A 116 16.80 6.16 -1.07
C ILE A 116 16.60 4.77 -1.68
N GLU A 117 17.62 4.22 -2.31
CA GLU A 117 17.58 2.87 -2.84
C GLU A 117 17.47 1.85 -1.70
N PRO A 118 16.71 0.75 -1.84
CA PRO A 118 16.53 -0.25 -0.79
C PRO A 118 17.84 -0.79 -0.21
N MET A 119 18.82 -1.07 -1.06
CA MET A 119 20.14 -1.56 -0.62
C MET A 119 20.92 -0.52 0.16
N GLU A 120 20.88 0.75 -0.27
CA GLU A 120 21.52 1.85 0.44
C GLU A 120 20.91 2.05 1.84
N PHE A 121 19.57 2.00 1.94
CA PHE A 121 18.91 2.10 3.23
C PHE A 121 19.26 0.92 4.16
N LYS A 122 19.33 -0.29 3.61
CA LYS A 122 19.82 -1.45 4.36
C LYS A 122 21.24 -1.23 4.88
N GLU A 123 22.15 -0.70 4.07
CA GLU A 123 23.52 -0.38 4.47
C GLU A 123 23.55 0.65 5.63
N TRP A 124 22.70 1.69 5.59
CA TRP A 124 22.58 2.65 6.69
C TRP A 124 22.18 1.97 8.00
N LEU A 125 21.27 0.99 7.94
CA LEU A 125 20.82 0.25 9.11
C LEU A 125 21.91 -0.73 9.61
N ASP A 126 22.60 -1.43 8.71
CA ASP A 126 23.70 -2.35 9.04
C ASP A 126 24.86 -1.61 9.73
N GLU A 127 25.13 -0.38 9.32
CA GLU A 127 26.17 0.48 9.91
C GLU A 127 25.72 1.14 11.23
N GLY A 128 24.45 1.03 11.60
CA GLY A 128 23.91 1.68 12.78
C GLY A 128 23.90 3.20 12.68
N ARG A 129 23.70 3.75 11.47
CA ARG A 129 23.57 5.20 11.28
C ARG A 129 22.40 5.75 12.06
N GLU A 130 22.57 6.95 12.60
CA GLU A 130 21.48 7.69 13.21
C GLU A 130 20.49 8.13 12.11
N VAL A 131 19.32 7.50 12.09
CA VAL A 131 18.24 7.75 11.12
C VAL A 131 16.89 7.55 11.79
N MET A 132 15.98 8.45 11.52
CA MET A 132 14.58 8.30 11.93
C MET A 132 13.84 7.52 10.85
N ILE A 133 13.15 6.46 11.25
CA ILE A 133 12.37 5.60 10.35
C ILE A 133 10.89 5.87 10.62
N LEU A 134 10.14 6.37 9.64
CA LEU A 134 8.74 6.76 9.82
C LEU A 134 7.80 5.91 8.96
N ASP A 135 6.95 5.13 9.61
CA ASP A 135 5.89 4.40 8.93
C ASP A 135 4.72 5.34 8.62
N THR A 136 4.37 5.50 7.35
CA THR A 136 3.25 6.36 6.92
C THR A 136 1.95 5.59 6.74
N ARG A 137 1.92 4.31 7.15
CA ARG A 137 0.76 3.43 7.03
C ARG A 137 -0.20 3.62 8.20
N ASN A 138 -1.35 2.97 8.09
CA ASN A 138 -2.33 2.92 9.18
C ASN A 138 -1.94 1.85 10.20
N ASP A 139 -2.36 2.01 11.44
CA ASP A 139 -2.04 1.14 12.58
C ASP A 139 -2.29 -0.35 12.33
N TYR A 140 -3.39 -0.70 11.64
CA TYR A 140 -3.70 -2.10 11.32
C TYR A 140 -2.67 -2.73 10.36
N GLU A 141 -2.00 -1.94 9.52
CA GLU A 141 -0.94 -2.40 8.63
C GLU A 141 0.37 -2.65 9.41
N LEU A 142 0.67 -1.79 10.40
CA LEU A 142 1.85 -1.93 11.25
C LEU A 142 1.79 -3.19 12.12
N ARG A 143 0.60 -3.56 12.59
CA ARG A 143 0.40 -4.80 13.36
C ARG A 143 0.76 -6.07 12.57
N VAL A 144 0.66 -6.02 11.24
CA VAL A 144 1.10 -7.12 10.36
C VAL A 144 2.61 -7.18 10.28
N GLY A 145 3.27 -6.04 10.30
CA GLY A 145 4.73 -5.94 10.33
C GLY A 145 5.22 -4.53 9.99
N THR A 146 6.42 -4.19 10.48
CA THR A 146 7.07 -2.90 10.26
C THR A 146 8.60 -3.02 10.43
N PHE A 147 9.36 -1.97 10.11
CA PHE A 147 10.80 -1.95 10.40
C PHE A 147 11.06 -1.88 11.90
N GLU A 148 12.14 -2.54 12.33
CA GLU A 148 12.66 -2.38 13.69
C GLU A 148 12.91 -0.88 13.98
N ASN A 149 12.44 -0.43 15.13
CA ASN A 149 12.52 0.97 15.58
C ASN A 149 11.79 2.00 14.69
N ALA A 150 10.87 1.58 13.83
CA ALA A 150 10.04 2.53 13.10
C ALA A 150 9.09 3.28 14.05
N ILE A 151 8.90 4.57 13.77
CA ILE A 151 7.94 5.40 14.48
C ILE A 151 6.55 5.08 13.96
N ASP A 152 5.68 4.66 14.88
CA ASP A 152 4.24 4.51 14.67
C ASP A 152 3.53 5.82 15.04
N LEU A 153 2.74 6.33 14.10
CA LEU A 153 1.93 7.54 14.32
C LEU A 153 0.53 7.24 14.92
N ASP A 154 0.21 5.96 15.15
CA ASP A 154 -1.11 5.50 15.63
C ASP A 154 -2.29 6.09 14.82
N ILE A 155 -2.15 6.18 13.51
CA ILE A 155 -3.18 6.72 12.62
C ILE A 155 -4.08 5.61 12.07
N LYS A 156 -5.39 5.83 12.11
CA LYS A 156 -6.39 4.93 11.53
C LYS A 156 -6.61 5.18 10.02
N SER A 157 -6.14 6.31 9.54
CA SER A 157 -6.25 6.75 8.15
C SER A 157 -5.14 7.73 7.82
N PHE A 158 -4.57 7.62 6.64
CA PHE A 158 -3.53 8.53 6.13
C PHE A 158 -3.95 10.01 6.14
N ARG A 159 -5.25 10.32 6.20
CA ARG A 159 -5.76 11.69 6.40
C ARG A 159 -5.36 12.31 7.75
N GLN A 160 -5.02 11.49 8.74
CA GLN A 160 -4.58 11.95 10.06
C GLN A 160 -3.08 12.27 10.09
N PHE A 161 -2.33 11.87 9.05
CA PHE A 161 -0.88 12.05 8.97
C PHE A 161 -0.43 13.51 9.22
N PRO A 162 -1.02 14.56 8.60
CA PRO A 162 -0.57 15.93 8.81
C PRO A 162 -0.72 16.42 10.26
N GLU A 163 -1.69 15.91 10.99
CA GLU A 163 -1.88 16.26 12.39
C GLU A 163 -0.97 15.45 13.31
N ALA A 164 -0.83 14.15 13.03
CA ALA A 164 -0.01 13.25 13.84
C ALA A 164 1.47 13.66 13.88
N ILE A 165 2.03 14.11 12.77
CA ILE A 165 3.44 14.51 12.69
C ILE A 165 3.77 15.79 13.48
N LYS A 166 2.79 16.59 13.87
CA LYS A 166 3.02 17.79 14.69
C LYS A 166 3.55 17.47 16.09
N ASN A 167 3.32 16.24 16.55
CA ASN A 167 3.76 15.75 17.86
C ASN A 167 5.14 15.06 17.80
N LEU A 168 5.81 15.04 16.65
CA LEU A 168 7.16 14.52 16.54
C LEU A 168 8.15 15.51 17.19
N GLU A 169 8.88 15.05 18.21
CA GLU A 169 9.82 15.85 19.00
C GLU A 169 11.27 15.73 18.53
N GLN A 170 11.53 14.90 17.51
CA GLN A 170 12.86 14.64 16.97
C GLN A 170 13.47 15.88 16.30
N ASP A 171 14.80 15.94 16.29
CA ASP A 171 15.55 16.98 15.57
C ASP A 171 15.29 16.87 14.08
N LYS A 172 14.80 17.95 13.47
CA LYS A 172 14.44 18.00 12.06
C LYS A 172 15.64 17.94 11.11
N SER A 173 16.84 18.07 11.59
CA SER A 173 18.09 17.86 10.84
C SER A 173 18.48 16.38 10.75
N THR A 174 17.93 15.52 11.62
CA THR A 174 18.14 14.06 11.55
C THR A 174 17.62 13.51 10.24
N PRO A 175 18.37 12.68 9.50
CA PRO A 175 17.86 12.01 8.32
C PRO A 175 16.59 11.23 8.62
N LEU A 176 15.54 11.50 7.85
CA LEU A 176 14.23 10.86 7.97
C LEU A 176 13.98 9.97 6.76
N VAL A 177 13.82 8.67 6.97
CA VAL A 177 13.43 7.71 5.92
C VAL A 177 12.00 7.28 6.14
N MET A 178 11.15 7.55 5.15
CA MET A 178 9.74 7.18 5.17
C MET A 178 9.45 6.01 4.25
N PHE A 179 8.43 5.24 4.62
CA PHE A 179 7.97 4.12 3.81
C PHE A 179 6.46 3.90 3.92
N CYS A 180 5.91 3.25 2.90
CA CYS A 180 4.62 2.57 2.93
C CYS A 180 4.68 1.34 2.03
N THR A 181 3.59 0.63 1.83
CA THR A 181 3.56 -0.62 1.05
C THR A 181 4.23 -0.49 -0.33
N GLY A 182 3.82 0.47 -1.16
CA GLY A 182 4.34 0.64 -2.52
C GLY A 182 4.92 2.04 -2.83
N GLY A 183 5.03 2.94 -1.83
CA GLY A 183 5.60 4.29 -1.98
C GLY A 183 4.60 5.44 -2.13
N ILE A 184 3.36 5.19 -2.57
CA ILE A 184 2.38 6.24 -2.94
C ILE A 184 2.07 7.26 -1.82
N ARG A 185 2.00 6.82 -0.55
CA ARG A 185 1.75 7.72 0.59
C ARG A 185 2.96 8.61 0.85
N CYS A 186 4.16 8.05 0.71
CA CYS A 186 5.41 8.76 0.96
C CYS A 186 5.60 9.95 0.03
N GLU A 187 5.17 9.86 -1.21
CA GLU A 187 5.22 10.99 -2.15
C GLU A 187 4.46 12.24 -1.66
N LYS A 188 3.34 12.06 -0.98
CA LYS A 188 2.61 13.17 -0.34
C LYS A 188 3.17 13.51 1.04
N ALA A 189 3.55 12.48 1.81
CA ALA A 189 4.09 12.65 3.14
C ALA A 189 5.38 13.47 3.13
N SER A 190 6.27 13.25 2.15
CA SER A 190 7.53 14.01 2.03
C SER A 190 7.29 15.50 1.86
N VAL A 191 6.36 15.90 1.00
CA VAL A 191 5.99 17.32 0.84
C VAL A 191 5.49 17.91 2.15
N VAL A 192 4.67 17.17 2.91
CA VAL A 192 4.17 17.63 4.21
C VAL A 192 5.30 17.77 5.22
N MET A 193 6.23 16.80 5.29
CA MET A 193 7.38 16.85 6.19
C MET A 193 8.31 18.02 5.88
N GLU A 194 8.66 18.22 4.60
CA GLU A 194 9.47 19.34 4.14
C GLU A 194 8.81 20.70 4.46
N ASN A 195 7.49 20.83 4.26
CA ASN A 195 6.73 22.01 4.63
C ASN A 195 6.71 22.26 6.16
N GLN A 196 6.92 21.23 6.96
CA GLN A 196 7.09 21.32 8.41
C GLN A 196 8.54 21.64 8.84
N GLY A 197 9.45 21.78 7.86
CA GLY A 197 10.84 22.17 8.09
C GLY A 197 11.80 21.00 8.36
N TRP A 198 11.44 19.78 7.96
CA TRP A 198 12.36 18.64 7.95
C TRP A 198 13.34 18.81 6.79
N GLU A 199 14.65 18.65 7.04
CA GLU A 199 15.69 19.01 6.07
C GLU A 199 16.14 17.83 5.19
N ASN A 200 16.21 16.63 5.76
CA ASN A 200 16.78 15.44 5.12
C ASN A 200 15.71 14.35 5.01
N VAL A 201 14.73 14.55 4.10
CA VAL A 201 13.57 13.67 3.93
C VAL A 201 13.80 12.73 2.75
N TYR A 202 13.79 11.43 3.05
CA TYR A 202 13.93 10.35 2.07
C TYR A 202 12.71 9.47 2.07
N GLN A 203 12.43 8.84 0.93
CA GLN A 203 11.43 7.79 0.80
C GLN A 203 12.05 6.55 0.17
N ILE A 204 11.75 5.36 0.72
CA ILE A 204 12.26 4.11 0.17
C ILE A 204 11.66 3.90 -1.21
N LYS A 205 12.52 3.80 -2.23
CA LYS A 205 12.10 3.56 -3.61
C LYS A 205 11.36 2.23 -3.74
N GLY A 206 10.14 2.30 -4.28
CA GLY A 206 9.26 1.14 -4.37
C GLY A 206 8.63 0.69 -3.04
N GLY A 207 8.82 1.43 -1.94
CA GLY A 207 8.26 1.10 -0.64
C GLY A 207 8.73 -0.25 -0.08
N ILE A 208 7.92 -0.87 0.79
CA ILE A 208 8.21 -2.17 1.41
C ILE A 208 8.35 -3.27 0.36
N LEU A 209 7.48 -3.30 -0.65
CA LEU A 209 7.53 -4.33 -1.70
C LEU A 209 8.84 -4.26 -2.50
N GLY A 210 9.33 -3.05 -2.81
CA GLY A 210 10.64 -2.84 -3.42
C GLY A 210 11.77 -3.27 -2.49
N TYR A 211 11.68 -2.91 -1.21
CA TYR A 211 12.65 -3.27 -0.20
C TYR A 211 12.77 -4.79 -0.02
N PHE A 212 11.65 -5.50 0.08
CA PHE A 212 11.65 -6.97 0.17
C PHE A 212 12.32 -7.63 -1.05
N LYS A 213 11.98 -7.14 -2.24
CA LYS A 213 12.52 -7.68 -3.48
C LYS A 213 14.05 -7.59 -3.55
N GLU A 214 14.63 -6.50 -3.05
CA GLU A 214 16.07 -6.25 -3.19
C GLU A 214 16.89 -6.72 -1.99
N THR A 215 16.33 -6.65 -0.78
CA THR A 215 17.07 -6.91 0.47
C THR A 215 16.67 -8.20 1.17
N GLY A 216 15.61 -8.89 0.71
CA GLY A 216 15.04 -10.03 1.42
C GLY A 216 14.40 -9.65 2.75
N GLY A 217 14.04 -8.36 2.96
CA GLY A 217 13.36 -7.88 4.16
C GLY A 217 14.25 -7.83 5.41
N ALA A 218 15.56 -7.51 5.25
CA ALA A 218 16.44 -7.24 6.38
C ALA A 218 15.88 -6.12 7.28
N HIS A 219 16.09 -6.18 8.61
CA HIS A 219 15.59 -5.22 9.60
C HIS A 219 14.06 -5.04 9.65
N TRP A 220 13.31 -5.91 8.99
CA TRP A 220 11.86 -5.92 9.02
C TRP A 220 11.33 -7.01 9.95
N ASP A 221 10.36 -6.68 10.77
CA ASP A 221 9.64 -7.63 11.63
C ASP A 221 8.24 -7.89 11.08
N GLY A 222 7.83 -9.16 11.00
CA GLY A 222 6.53 -9.59 10.47
C GLY A 222 6.43 -9.61 8.94
N ASP A 223 5.21 -9.42 8.43
CA ASP A 223 4.82 -9.45 7.03
C ASP A 223 4.38 -8.07 6.52
N CYS A 224 4.05 -7.93 5.24
CA CYS A 224 3.57 -6.69 4.67
C CYS A 224 2.09 -6.80 4.30
N PHE A 225 1.24 -5.96 4.88
CA PHE A 225 -0.17 -5.85 4.49
C PHE A 225 -0.32 -5.40 3.03
N VAL A 226 -1.21 -6.08 2.28
CA VAL A 226 -1.58 -5.75 0.91
C VAL A 226 -3.10 -5.60 0.75
N PHE A 227 -3.53 -4.82 -0.25
CA PHE A 227 -4.95 -4.43 -0.41
C PHE A 227 -5.73 -5.38 -1.33
N ASP A 228 -5.49 -6.68 -1.23
CA ASP A 228 -6.24 -7.74 -1.94
C ASP A 228 -6.56 -8.91 -1.03
N GLN A 229 -7.10 -10.02 -1.58
CA GLN A 229 -7.55 -11.16 -0.78
C GLN A 229 -6.43 -11.96 -0.11
N ARG A 230 -5.16 -11.70 -0.45
CA ARG A 230 -4.00 -12.29 0.25
C ARG A 230 -3.83 -11.71 1.65
N VAL A 231 -4.39 -10.53 1.93
CA VAL A 231 -4.27 -9.76 3.17
C VAL A 231 -2.84 -9.31 3.43
N SER A 232 -1.85 -10.21 3.34
CA SER A 232 -0.44 -9.90 3.54
C SER A 232 0.47 -10.77 2.68
N VAL A 233 1.71 -10.30 2.52
CA VAL A 233 2.79 -11.03 1.86
C VAL A 233 4.02 -11.05 2.75
N GLY A 234 4.72 -12.17 2.73
CA GLY A 234 6.00 -12.33 3.42
C GLY A 234 7.14 -11.62 2.69
N LYS A 235 8.34 -11.72 3.26
CA LYS A 235 9.59 -11.12 2.72
C LYS A 235 9.96 -11.66 1.33
N ASP A 236 9.45 -12.82 0.96
CA ASP A 236 9.57 -13.46 -0.36
C ASP A 236 8.49 -13.05 -1.36
N LEU A 237 7.62 -12.11 -0.97
CA LEU A 237 6.47 -11.59 -1.72
C LEU A 237 5.36 -12.64 -2.00
N ASN A 238 5.42 -13.80 -1.36
CA ASN A 238 4.36 -14.78 -1.37
C ASN A 238 3.31 -14.47 -0.30
N GLU A 239 2.09 -14.96 -0.52
CA GLU A 239 1.00 -14.83 0.46
C GLU A 239 1.42 -15.41 1.81
N SER A 240 1.13 -14.69 2.89
CA SER A 240 1.35 -15.12 4.27
C SER A 240 0.03 -15.43 4.97
N GLY A 241 0.07 -16.08 6.12
CA GLY A 241 -1.09 -16.70 6.75
C GLY A 241 -2.09 -15.74 7.46
N HIS A 242 -2.12 -14.45 7.11
CA HIS A 242 -3.08 -13.51 7.69
C HIS A 242 -4.44 -13.61 6.99
N GLU A 243 -5.50 -13.45 7.78
CA GLU A 243 -6.87 -13.42 7.30
C GLU A 243 -7.50 -12.05 7.53
N MET A 244 -8.57 -11.75 6.82
CA MET A 244 -9.34 -10.52 7.02
C MET A 244 -10.62 -10.83 7.78
N CYS A 245 -10.85 -10.16 8.90
CA CYS A 245 -12.14 -10.29 9.59
C CYS A 245 -13.28 -9.90 8.65
N PHE A 246 -14.28 -10.78 8.52
CA PHE A 246 -15.43 -10.55 7.65
C PHE A 246 -16.25 -9.32 8.09
N ALA A 247 -16.41 -9.12 9.40
CA ALA A 247 -17.26 -8.05 9.95
C ALA A 247 -16.56 -6.67 9.94
N CYS A 248 -15.38 -6.54 10.55
CA CYS A 248 -14.75 -5.23 10.73
C CYS A 248 -13.61 -4.92 9.75
N ARG A 249 -13.15 -5.92 8.98
CA ARG A 249 -12.06 -5.80 8.01
C ARG A 249 -10.68 -5.53 8.62
N GLU A 250 -10.50 -5.86 9.89
CA GLU A 250 -9.18 -5.89 10.51
C GLU A 250 -8.39 -7.11 10.02
N PRO A 251 -7.11 -6.99 9.69
CA PRO A 251 -6.24 -8.14 9.41
C PRO A 251 -6.00 -8.91 10.71
N LEU A 252 -5.97 -10.22 10.64
CA LEU A 252 -5.83 -11.13 11.77
C LEU A 252 -4.60 -12.01 11.59
N THR A 253 -3.80 -12.08 12.63
CA THR A 253 -2.72 -13.05 12.76
C THR A 253 -3.26 -14.44 13.08
N GLU A 254 -2.46 -15.50 12.86
CA GLU A 254 -2.82 -16.85 13.27
C GLU A 254 -3.17 -16.95 14.77
N LYS A 255 -2.46 -16.20 15.61
CA LYS A 255 -2.71 -16.16 17.06
C LYS A 255 -4.09 -15.57 17.38
N GLU A 256 -4.50 -14.51 16.68
CA GLU A 256 -5.80 -13.88 16.87
C GLU A 256 -6.94 -14.76 16.37
N MET A 257 -6.72 -15.53 15.31
CA MET A 257 -7.67 -16.53 14.82
C MET A 257 -7.81 -17.75 15.74
N GLN A 258 -6.82 -18.01 16.61
CA GLN A 258 -6.91 -19.03 17.66
C GLN A 258 -7.55 -18.54 18.97
N SER A 259 -7.91 -17.25 19.04
CA SER A 259 -8.56 -16.66 20.21
C SER A 259 -9.99 -17.22 20.40
N GLU A 260 -10.40 -17.39 21.65
CA GLU A 260 -11.81 -17.69 22.00
C GLU A 260 -12.78 -16.58 21.54
N GLN A 261 -12.25 -15.37 21.26
CA GLN A 261 -13.00 -14.23 20.73
C GLN A 261 -12.95 -14.16 19.19
N PHE A 262 -12.69 -15.29 18.51
CA PHE A 262 -12.76 -15.38 17.05
C PHE A 262 -13.80 -16.42 16.63
N VAL A 263 -14.79 -15.97 15.87
CA VAL A 263 -15.73 -16.85 15.18
C VAL A 263 -15.74 -16.48 13.70
N ILE A 264 -15.38 -17.46 12.88
CA ILE A 264 -15.26 -17.28 11.42
C ILE A 264 -16.55 -16.69 10.84
N GLU A 265 -16.45 -15.71 9.95
CA GLU A 265 -17.54 -14.98 9.30
C GLU A 265 -18.42 -14.14 10.24
N GLU A 266 -18.26 -14.21 11.55
CA GLU A 266 -19.05 -13.46 12.51
C GLU A 266 -18.28 -12.31 13.16
N TYR A 267 -17.23 -12.59 13.94
CA TYR A 267 -16.46 -11.59 14.66
C TYR A 267 -15.02 -12.03 14.95
N CYS A 268 -14.19 -11.07 15.29
CA CYS A 268 -12.82 -11.25 15.75
C CYS A 268 -12.59 -10.54 17.10
N PRO A 269 -11.43 -10.70 17.77
CA PRO A 269 -11.16 -10.02 19.03
C PRO A 269 -11.43 -8.51 18.98
N TYR A 270 -11.08 -7.84 17.89
CA TYR A 270 -11.32 -6.39 17.73
C TYR A 270 -12.80 -6.01 17.63
N CYS A 271 -13.63 -6.82 16.96
CA CYS A 271 -15.08 -6.61 16.94
C CYS A 271 -15.71 -6.92 18.31
N TYR A 272 -15.21 -7.97 18.95
CA TYR A 272 -15.68 -8.40 20.26
C TYR A 272 -15.48 -7.33 21.31
N GLU A 273 -14.30 -6.70 21.35
CA GLU A 273 -14.00 -5.60 22.28
C GLU A 273 -14.84 -4.35 22.00
N LYS A 274 -15.05 -4.01 20.72
CA LYS A 274 -15.83 -2.81 20.34
C LYS A 274 -17.32 -2.92 20.62
N ASN A 275 -17.90 -4.09 20.38
CA ASN A 275 -19.35 -4.27 20.32
C ASN A 275 -19.90 -5.05 21.52
N GLY A 276 -19.02 -5.67 22.31
CA GLY A 276 -19.40 -6.57 23.40
C GLY A 276 -20.14 -7.84 22.91
N PRO A 277 -20.20 -8.87 23.74
CA PRO A 277 -20.84 -10.13 23.36
C PRO A 277 -22.37 -10.01 23.10
N GLU A 278 -23.04 -8.99 23.67
CA GLU A 278 -24.49 -8.84 23.58
C GLU A 278 -24.97 -8.27 22.23
N LEU A 279 -24.17 -7.44 21.55
CA LEU A 279 -24.53 -6.83 20.25
C LEU A 279 -24.31 -7.77 19.08
N ILE A 280 -23.41 -8.73 19.20
CA ILE A 280 -23.10 -9.71 18.17
C ILE A 280 -24.19 -10.79 18.11
N ALA A 281 -24.78 -11.16 19.27
CA ALA A 281 -25.88 -12.11 19.36
C ALA A 281 -27.24 -11.56 18.85
N ALA A 282 -27.38 -10.24 18.71
CA ALA A 282 -28.62 -9.58 18.27
C ALA A 282 -28.71 -9.39 16.75
N GLY A 283 -27.70 -9.81 15.97
CA GLY A 283 -27.60 -9.67 14.53
C GLY A 283 -28.05 -10.91 13.71
N ASN A 284 -28.68 -11.90 14.34
CA ASN A 284 -29.28 -13.07 13.69
C ASN A 284 -30.79 -12.93 13.54
#